data_9c6f279e66d80f9144c99d23e9eadc6b
#
_entry.id   9c6f279e66d80f9144c99d23e9eadc6b
#
_cell.length_a   1.000
_cell.length_b   1.000
_cell.length_c   1.000
_cell.angle_alpha   90.00
_cell.angle_beta   90.00
_cell.angle_gamma   90.00
#
_symmetry.space_group_name_H-M   'P 1'
#
loop_
_entity.id
_entity.type
_entity.pdbx_description
1 polymer ?
#
loop_
_entity_poly.entity_id
_entity_poly.type
_entity_poly.pdbx_seq_one_letter_code
_entity_poly.pdbx_strand_id
1 'polypeptide(L)'
;MKPIKIGIAGLGNVGEEVAYQLIKGFRVQKNLYQIELVAVSARSKNKKRKVDINNLKFFDNPIDMVSDNNIDVIVELIGGDVGVAKDLCFSALKNNKAVITANKALIAKYGKELAEIAEERNLFFSFEASVAG
;
A
#
# COMPACT_ATOMS: atom_id res chain seq x y z
N MET A 1 -7.65 16.94 12.76
CA MET A 1 -7.97 16.04 11.64
C MET A 1 -7.20 14.74 11.78
N LYS A 2 -7.88 13.64 11.60
CA LYS A 2 -7.29 12.32 11.77
C LYS A 2 -6.42 11.95 10.57
N PRO A 3 -5.16 11.57 10.76
CA PRO A 3 -4.33 11.19 9.61
C PRO A 3 -4.77 9.88 8.98
N ILE A 4 -4.58 9.78 7.67
CA ILE A 4 -4.76 8.53 6.94
C ILE A 4 -3.45 7.77 7.02
N LYS A 5 -3.47 6.59 7.61
CA LYS A 5 -2.27 5.80 7.86
C LYS A 5 -2.07 4.76 6.79
N ILE A 6 -0.90 4.78 6.18
CA ILE A 6 -0.59 3.97 5.01
C ILE A 6 0.45 2.91 5.35
N GLY A 7 0.22 1.70 4.82
CA GLY A 7 1.21 0.66 4.78
C GLY A 7 1.59 0.38 3.33
N ILE A 8 2.88 0.33 3.02
CA ILE A 8 3.37 0.01 1.69
C ILE A 8 3.88 -1.42 1.66
N ALA A 9 3.34 -2.20 0.74
CA ALA A 9 3.82 -3.55 0.47
C ALA A 9 4.69 -3.53 -0.78
N GLY A 10 5.97 -3.79 -0.59
CA GLY A 10 6.96 -3.78 -1.65
C GLY A 10 7.83 -2.52 -1.65
N LEU A 11 9.12 -2.71 -1.40
CA LEU A 11 10.08 -1.61 -1.40
C LEU A 11 11.14 -1.79 -2.49
N GLY A 12 10.70 -2.17 -3.70
CA GLY A 12 11.54 -2.07 -4.88
C GLY A 12 11.71 -0.61 -5.29
N ASN A 13 12.13 -0.36 -6.51
CA ASN A 13 12.42 1.01 -6.94
C ASN A 13 11.21 1.93 -6.77
N VAL A 14 10.02 1.48 -7.18
CA VAL A 14 8.81 2.29 -7.08
C VAL A 14 8.39 2.46 -5.63
N GLY A 15 8.35 1.36 -4.86
CA GLY A 15 7.94 1.41 -3.46
C GLY A 15 8.85 2.29 -2.62
N GLU A 16 10.15 2.20 -2.87
CA GLU A 16 11.12 3.04 -2.16
C GLU A 16 10.92 4.52 -2.46
N GLU A 17 10.63 4.86 -3.72
CA GLU A 17 10.38 6.25 -4.10
C GLU A 17 9.10 6.78 -3.45
N VAL A 18 8.03 5.99 -3.45
CA VAL A 18 6.78 6.39 -2.81
C VAL A 18 6.99 6.60 -1.31
N ALA A 19 7.70 5.67 -0.67
CA ALA A 19 8.01 5.79 0.76
C ALA A 19 8.81 7.07 1.04
N TYR A 20 9.79 7.36 0.21
CA TYR A 20 10.61 8.56 0.35
C TYR A 20 9.76 9.83 0.28
N GLN A 21 8.87 9.92 -0.70
CA GLN A 21 8.00 11.07 -0.86
C GLN A 21 7.05 11.24 0.33
N LEU A 22 6.49 10.15 0.84
CA LEU A 22 5.60 10.22 1.98
C LEU A 22 6.32 10.63 3.27
N ILE A 23 7.53 10.12 3.48
CA ILE A 23 8.32 10.47 4.67
C ILE A 23 8.75 11.93 4.62
N LYS A 24 9.10 12.45 3.44
CA LYS A 24 9.47 13.84 3.29
C LYS A 24 8.31 14.82 3.47
N GLY A 25 7.11 14.29 3.66
CA GLY A 25 5.97 15.13 3.90
C GLY A 25 5.36 15.68 2.63
N PHE A 26 5.09 14.80 1.69
CA PHE A 26 4.32 15.14 0.53
C PHE A 26 3.02 15.79 0.99
N ARG A 27 2.90 17.08 0.81
CA ARG A 27 1.73 17.81 1.27
C ARG A 27 0.68 17.83 0.19
N VAL A 28 -0.30 16.97 0.36
CA VAL A 28 -1.47 17.02 -0.47
C VAL A 28 -2.34 18.12 0.07
N GLN A 29 -2.48 19.18 -0.73
CA GLN A 29 -3.54 20.16 -0.54
C GLN A 29 -3.81 20.57 0.90
N LYS A 30 -3.01 21.48 1.40
CA LYS A 30 -3.32 22.36 2.51
C LYS A 30 -4.40 21.86 3.47
N ASN A 31 -4.04 21.02 4.41
CA ASN A 31 -4.88 20.76 5.58
C ASN A 31 -6.16 19.95 5.34
N LEU A 32 -6.46 19.55 4.11
CA LEU A 32 -7.63 18.71 3.87
C LEU A 32 -7.37 17.28 4.32
N TYR A 33 -6.14 16.77 4.11
CA TYR A 33 -5.78 15.41 4.51
C TYR A 33 -4.38 15.40 5.06
N GLN A 34 -4.19 14.66 6.13
CA GLN A 34 -2.87 14.25 6.57
C GLN A 34 -2.66 12.80 6.14
N ILE A 35 -1.55 12.53 5.50
CA ILE A 35 -1.18 11.18 5.09
C ILE A 35 0.09 10.81 5.82
N GLU A 36 0.07 9.68 6.51
CA GLU A 36 1.20 9.23 7.31
C GLU A 36 1.60 7.82 6.92
N LEU A 37 2.85 7.63 6.53
CA LEU A 37 3.39 6.30 6.32
C LEU A 37 3.73 5.69 7.67
N VAL A 38 3.12 4.55 8.01
CA VAL A 38 3.31 3.91 9.32
C VAL A 38 3.95 2.55 9.23
N ALA A 39 3.88 1.88 8.08
CA ALA A 39 4.34 0.50 7.95
C ALA A 39 4.83 0.20 6.55
N VAL A 40 5.76 -0.73 6.47
CA VAL A 40 6.29 -1.21 5.19
C VAL A 40 6.50 -2.71 5.26
N SER A 41 6.46 -3.36 4.10
CA SER A 41 6.84 -4.76 3.96
C SER A 41 7.79 -4.90 2.78
N ALA A 42 8.84 -5.68 2.97
CA ALA A 42 9.83 -5.95 1.94
C ALA A 42 10.50 -7.28 2.24
N ARG A 43 11.25 -7.80 1.26
CA ARG A 43 11.95 -9.07 1.42
C ARG A 43 13.07 -8.99 2.46
N SER A 44 13.74 -7.85 2.56
CA SER A 44 14.84 -7.68 3.49
C SER A 44 14.74 -6.34 4.19
N LYS A 45 14.72 -6.37 5.51
CA LYS A 45 14.70 -5.18 6.34
C LYS A 45 16.04 -4.43 6.27
N ASN A 46 17.13 -5.18 6.21
CA ASN A 46 18.47 -4.60 6.35
C ASN A 46 19.12 -4.19 5.04
N LYS A 47 18.40 -4.30 3.95
CA LYS A 47 18.89 -3.86 2.66
C LYS A 47 19.10 -2.34 2.67
N LYS A 48 20.21 -1.88 2.08
CA LYS A 48 20.47 -0.46 1.96
C LYS A 48 19.44 0.19 1.03
N ARG A 49 18.80 1.25 1.50
CA ARG A 49 17.80 1.99 0.76
C ARG A 49 18.07 3.49 0.89
N LYS A 50 17.54 4.26 -0.04
CA LYS A 50 17.65 5.72 0.07
C LYS A 50 16.72 6.31 1.13
N VAL A 51 15.81 5.52 1.66
CA VAL A 51 14.87 5.94 2.68
C VAL A 51 15.16 5.19 3.98
N ASP A 52 15.07 5.90 5.11
CA ASP A 52 15.24 5.30 6.42
C ASP A 52 13.89 4.77 6.90
N ILE A 53 13.79 3.46 7.06
CA ILE A 53 12.56 2.81 7.49
C ILE A 53 12.56 2.40 8.96
N ASN A 54 13.57 2.84 9.73
CA ASN A 54 13.71 2.41 11.12
C ASN A 54 12.58 2.87 12.03
N ASN A 55 11.92 3.96 11.69
CA ASN A 55 10.79 4.48 12.47
C ASN A 55 9.45 3.92 12.04
N LEU A 56 9.46 3.00 11.07
CA LEU A 56 8.24 2.38 10.54
C LEU A 56 8.13 0.96 11.06
N LYS A 57 6.90 0.48 11.18
CA LYS A 57 6.69 -0.91 11.52
C LYS A 57 7.02 -1.75 10.30
N PHE A 58 7.89 -2.73 10.46
CA PHE A 58 8.31 -3.61 9.36
C PHE A 58 7.59 -4.94 9.45
N PHE A 59 7.06 -5.39 8.31
CA PHE A 59 6.40 -6.68 8.19
C PHE A 59 7.17 -7.54 7.20
N ASP A 60 7.59 -8.72 7.64
CA ASP A 60 8.23 -9.68 6.73
C ASP A 60 7.24 -10.21 5.70
N ASN A 61 6.02 -10.43 6.12
CA ASN A 61 4.96 -10.90 5.26
C ASN A 61 3.92 -9.79 5.10
N PRO A 62 3.68 -9.30 3.88
CA PRO A 62 2.73 -8.19 3.69
C PRO A 62 1.31 -8.52 4.10
N ILE A 63 0.92 -9.80 4.09
CA ILE A 63 -0.42 -10.21 4.52
C ILE A 63 -0.67 -9.82 5.98
N ASP A 64 0.35 -9.84 6.81
CA ASP A 64 0.20 -9.50 8.21
C ASP A 64 -0.23 -8.03 8.43
N MET A 65 -0.04 -7.20 7.44
CA MET A 65 -0.46 -5.80 7.52
C MET A 65 -1.98 -5.64 7.57
N VAL A 66 -2.73 -6.60 7.02
CA VAL A 66 -4.18 -6.45 6.90
C VAL A 66 -4.90 -6.52 8.25
N SER A 67 -4.29 -7.09 9.26
CA SER A 67 -4.88 -7.15 10.60
C SER A 67 -4.39 -6.05 11.54
N ASP A 68 -3.54 -5.16 11.05
CA ASP A 68 -3.03 -4.06 11.88
C ASP A 68 -4.02 -2.89 11.85
N ASN A 69 -4.63 -2.61 12.98
CA ASN A 69 -5.62 -1.54 13.09
C ASN A 69 -5.02 -0.14 12.91
N ASN A 70 -3.70 -0.03 12.92
CA ASN A 70 -3.03 1.24 12.70
C ASN A 70 -2.75 1.53 11.22
N ILE A 71 -3.26 0.70 10.32
CA ILE A 71 -3.13 0.88 8.88
C ILE A 71 -4.53 1.05 8.30
N ASP A 72 -4.74 2.14 7.58
CA ASP A 72 -6.02 2.44 6.93
C ASP A 72 -6.01 2.05 5.45
N VAL A 73 -4.86 2.20 4.80
CA VAL A 73 -4.71 1.99 3.37
C VAL A 73 -3.48 1.12 3.10
N ILE A 74 -3.65 0.11 2.29
CA ILE A 74 -2.54 -0.70 1.78
C ILE A 74 -2.21 -0.21 0.38
N VAL A 75 -0.94 0.17 0.17
CA VAL A 75 -0.43 0.51 -1.15
C VAL A 75 0.39 -0.68 -1.63
N GLU A 76 -0.10 -1.37 -2.65
CA GLU A 76 0.53 -2.60 -3.15
C GLU A 76 1.44 -2.26 -4.32
N LEU A 77 2.75 -2.40 -4.10
CA LEU A 77 3.79 -2.12 -5.08
C LEU A 77 4.75 -3.30 -5.22
N ILE A 78 4.25 -4.52 -4.97
CA ILE A 78 5.04 -5.73 -5.10
C ILE A 78 5.19 -6.04 -6.58
N GLY A 79 6.43 -6.11 -7.06
CA GLY A 79 6.68 -6.48 -8.44
C GLY A 79 6.62 -8.00 -8.61
N GLY A 80 6.40 -8.45 -9.84
CA GLY A 80 6.52 -9.84 -10.21
C GLY A 80 5.26 -10.67 -9.99
N ASP A 81 5.22 -11.43 -8.92
CA ASP A 81 4.18 -12.42 -8.69
C ASP A 81 2.79 -11.81 -8.42
N VAL A 82 1.86 -12.09 -9.34
CA VAL A 82 0.47 -11.64 -9.19
C VAL A 82 -0.20 -12.32 -8.00
N GLY A 83 0.20 -13.56 -7.67
CA GLY A 83 -0.41 -14.31 -6.57
C GLY A 83 -0.32 -13.61 -5.23
N VAL A 84 0.84 -13.09 -4.88
CA VAL A 84 1.02 -12.37 -3.61
C VAL A 84 0.21 -11.08 -3.60
N ALA A 85 0.25 -10.33 -4.70
CA ALA A 85 -0.51 -9.09 -4.82
C ALA A 85 -2.01 -9.36 -4.73
N LYS A 86 -2.48 -10.42 -5.38
CA LYS A 86 -3.88 -10.84 -5.33
C LYS A 86 -4.32 -11.13 -3.89
N ASP A 87 -3.59 -11.99 -3.20
CA ASP A 87 -3.93 -12.38 -1.84
C ASP A 87 -3.96 -11.18 -0.91
N LEU A 88 -2.98 -10.30 -1.05
CA LEU A 88 -2.90 -9.09 -0.24
C LEU A 88 -4.10 -8.16 -0.49
N CYS A 89 -4.40 -7.87 -1.75
CA CYS A 89 -5.47 -6.93 -2.06
C CYS A 89 -6.84 -7.45 -1.67
N PHE A 90 -7.15 -8.72 -1.94
CA PHE A 90 -8.40 -9.30 -1.50
C PHE A 90 -8.51 -9.31 0.02
N SER A 91 -7.45 -9.72 0.70
CA SER A 91 -7.46 -9.79 2.16
C SER A 91 -7.60 -8.39 2.77
N ALA A 92 -6.93 -7.40 2.22
CA ALA A 92 -7.02 -6.03 2.71
C ALA A 92 -8.45 -5.51 2.64
N LEU A 93 -9.09 -5.65 1.48
CA LEU A 93 -10.48 -5.20 1.34
C LEU A 93 -11.42 -5.95 2.28
N LYS A 94 -11.23 -7.25 2.44
CA LYS A 94 -12.06 -8.06 3.35
C LYS A 94 -11.83 -7.70 4.81
N ASN A 95 -10.72 -7.05 5.12
CA ASN A 95 -10.43 -6.55 6.46
C ASN A 95 -10.66 -5.05 6.60
N ASN A 96 -11.47 -4.51 5.71
CA ASN A 96 -11.92 -3.11 5.74
C ASN A 96 -10.80 -2.09 5.57
N LYS A 97 -9.78 -2.44 4.78
CA LYS A 97 -8.73 -1.51 4.42
C LYS A 97 -8.86 -1.10 2.96
N ALA A 98 -8.68 0.18 2.71
CA ALA A 98 -8.63 0.67 1.34
C ALA A 98 -7.37 0.16 0.65
N VAL A 99 -7.40 0.07 -0.67
CA VAL A 99 -6.28 -0.47 -1.45
C VAL A 99 -5.96 0.43 -2.63
N ILE A 100 -4.68 0.70 -2.81
CA ILE A 100 -4.15 1.29 -4.03
C ILE A 100 -3.13 0.30 -4.57
N THR A 101 -3.25 -0.08 -5.82
CA THR A 101 -2.33 -1.01 -6.45
C THR A 101 -1.76 -0.44 -7.74
N ALA A 102 -0.53 -0.77 -8.04
CA ALA A 102 0.11 -0.44 -9.32
C ALA A 102 0.26 -1.67 -10.21
N ASN A 103 -0.34 -2.80 -9.83
CA ASN A 103 -0.16 -4.07 -10.52
C ASN A 103 -1.13 -4.21 -11.68
N LYS A 104 -0.66 -3.94 -12.88
CA LYS A 104 -1.47 -4.00 -14.10
C LYS A 104 -2.03 -5.39 -14.36
N ALA A 105 -1.23 -6.43 -14.15
CA ALA A 105 -1.68 -7.82 -14.37
C ALA A 105 -2.77 -8.21 -13.38
N LEU A 106 -2.67 -7.76 -12.15
CA LEU A 106 -3.69 -8.00 -11.13
C LEU A 106 -5.02 -7.39 -11.56
N ILE A 107 -4.99 -6.15 -12.00
CA ILE A 107 -6.20 -5.44 -12.42
C ILE A 107 -6.82 -6.09 -13.64
N ALA A 108 -6.01 -6.53 -14.59
CA ALA A 108 -6.50 -7.20 -15.78
C ALA A 108 -7.27 -8.49 -15.44
N LYS A 109 -6.80 -9.22 -14.43
CA LYS A 109 -7.42 -10.49 -14.04
C LYS A 109 -8.53 -10.35 -13.02
N TYR A 110 -8.35 -9.50 -12.02
CA TYR A 110 -9.21 -9.46 -10.83
C TYR A 110 -9.78 -8.08 -10.51
N GLY A 111 -9.53 -7.09 -11.36
CA GLY A 111 -9.95 -5.72 -11.08
C GLY A 111 -11.43 -5.57 -10.82
N LYS A 112 -12.25 -6.28 -11.59
CA LYS A 112 -13.70 -6.22 -11.42
C LYS A 112 -14.14 -6.76 -10.06
N GLU A 113 -13.61 -7.92 -9.68
CA GLU A 113 -13.95 -8.53 -8.39
C GLU A 113 -13.50 -7.66 -7.22
N LEU A 114 -12.30 -7.11 -7.30
CA LEU A 114 -11.78 -6.23 -6.27
C LEU A 114 -12.63 -4.96 -6.13
N ALA A 115 -13.00 -4.38 -7.25
CA ALA A 115 -13.86 -3.19 -7.25
C ALA A 115 -15.24 -3.48 -6.63
N GLU A 116 -15.78 -4.65 -6.92
CA GLU A 116 -17.08 -5.05 -6.35
C GLU A 116 -17.02 -5.19 -4.83
N ILE A 117 -15.96 -5.82 -4.31
CA ILE A 117 -15.78 -5.95 -2.87
C ILE A 117 -15.63 -4.58 -2.22
N ALA A 118 -14.82 -3.72 -2.82
CA ALA A 118 -14.61 -2.37 -2.31
C ALA A 118 -15.92 -1.59 -2.26
N GLU A 119 -16.72 -1.67 -3.31
CA GLU A 119 -18.00 -0.99 -3.38
C GLU A 119 -18.96 -1.50 -2.31
N GLU A 120 -19.07 -2.80 -2.14
CA GLU A 120 -19.93 -3.41 -1.11
C GLU A 120 -19.54 -2.96 0.30
N ARG A 121 -18.26 -2.74 0.54
CA ARG A 121 -17.74 -2.35 1.85
C ARG A 121 -17.53 -0.85 2.00
N ASN A 122 -17.86 -0.10 0.97
CA ASN A 122 -17.68 1.35 0.95
C ASN A 122 -16.22 1.74 1.18
N LEU A 123 -15.31 1.04 0.51
CA LEU A 123 -13.88 1.28 0.62
C LEU A 123 -13.32 1.86 -0.68
N PHE A 124 -12.30 2.70 -0.55
CA PHE A 124 -11.58 3.20 -1.70
C PHE A 124 -10.72 2.10 -2.30
N PHE A 125 -10.78 1.94 -3.61
CA PHE A 125 -9.92 1.03 -4.37
C PHE A 125 -9.50 1.72 -5.65
N SER A 126 -8.20 1.80 -5.90
CA SER A 126 -7.67 2.49 -7.07
C SER A 126 -6.50 1.75 -7.69
N PHE A 127 -6.42 1.81 -9.01
CA PHE A 127 -5.25 1.38 -9.75
C PHE A 127 -4.53 2.62 -10.25
N GLU A 128 -3.26 2.78 -9.86
CA GLU A 128 -2.47 3.95 -10.22
C GLU A 128 -1.25 3.54 -11.04
N ALA A 129 -1.44 3.47 -12.35
CA ALA A 129 -0.35 3.11 -13.26
C ALA A 129 0.82 4.09 -13.18
N SER A 130 0.54 5.37 -12.93
CA SER A 130 1.58 6.39 -12.83
C SER A 130 2.52 6.17 -11.64
N VAL A 131 2.08 5.46 -10.63
CA VAL A 131 2.94 5.10 -9.49
C VAL A 131 4.03 4.14 -9.94
N ALA A 132 3.73 3.27 -10.90
CA ALA A 132 4.68 2.28 -11.41
C ALA A 132 5.57 2.85 -12.52
N GLY A 133 5.17 3.95 -13.11
CA GLY A 133 5.90 4.61 -14.18
C GLY A 133 6.95 5.55 -13.67
#